data_9842e74057b0b0585784a481c3d2f5e1
#
_entry.id   9842e74057b0b0585784a481c3d2f5e1
#
_cell.length_a   1.000
_cell.length_b   1.000
_cell.length_c   1.000
_cell.angle_alpha   90.00
_cell.angle_beta   90.00
_cell.angle_gamma   90.00
#
_symmetry.space_group_name_H-M   'P 1'
#
loop_
_entity.id
_entity.type
_entity.pdbx_description
1 polymer ?
#
loop_
_entity_poly.entity_id
_entity_poly.type
_entity_poly.pdbx_seq_one_letter_code
_entity_poly.pdbx_strand_id
1 'polypeptide(L)'
;MYNVPAIEDQLHALQPICTAQGFSTGITCGAPAVAVAEVHAIDECNQMGLSPDGDLVETLCQACLATVRWAMVTYVGHMREMASRCGTHPVCTTCGRPTGYLRSVFAVRPIGPEGLAS
;
A
#
# COMPACT_ATOMS: atom_id res chain seq x y z
N MET A 1 28.62 33.88 1.44
CA MET A 1 28.80 32.71 0.66
C MET A 1 27.49 32.06 0.31
N TYR A 2 27.38 31.70 -0.84
CA TYR A 2 26.23 31.02 -1.28
C TYR A 2 26.15 29.62 -0.69
N ASN A 3 25.06 29.32 -0.08
CA ASN A 3 24.88 28.07 0.63
C ASN A 3 24.17 27.07 -0.29
N VAL A 4 24.97 26.25 -0.95
CA VAL A 4 24.43 25.19 -1.79
C VAL A 4 24.14 23.99 -0.91
N PRO A 5 22.94 23.43 -0.98
CA PRO A 5 22.69 22.17 -0.28
C PRO A 5 23.68 21.12 -0.69
N ALA A 6 24.14 20.34 0.24
CA ALA A 6 25.03 19.23 -0.05
C ALA A 6 24.34 18.23 -0.98
N ILE A 7 25.15 17.46 -1.71
CA ILE A 7 24.59 16.43 -2.57
C ILE A 7 23.74 15.45 -1.77
N GLU A 8 24.16 15.15 -0.55
CA GLU A 8 23.39 14.26 0.33
C GLU A 8 22.00 14.82 0.59
N ASP A 9 21.88 16.13 0.83
CA ASP A 9 20.57 16.73 1.07
C ASP A 9 19.69 16.67 -0.19
N GLN A 10 20.28 16.85 -1.36
CA GLN A 10 19.54 16.74 -2.61
C GLN A 10 19.08 15.31 -2.86
N LEU A 11 19.91 14.33 -2.54
CA LEU A 11 19.55 12.93 -2.68
C LEU A 11 18.45 12.55 -1.69
N HIS A 12 18.51 13.08 -0.47
CA HIS A 12 17.45 12.88 0.50
C HIS A 12 16.12 13.45 0.01
N ALA A 13 16.17 14.62 -0.62
CA ALA A 13 14.94 15.23 -1.15
C ALA A 13 14.31 14.39 -2.25
N LEU A 14 15.11 13.61 -2.97
CA LEU A 14 14.64 12.73 -4.04
C LEU A 14 14.30 11.33 -3.56
N GLN A 15 14.64 11.01 -2.30
CA GLN A 15 14.42 9.69 -1.76
C GLN A 15 12.94 9.53 -1.41
N PRO A 16 12.30 8.41 -1.82
CA PRO A 16 10.90 8.19 -1.45
C PRO A 16 10.73 8.10 0.07
N ILE A 17 9.66 8.65 0.56
CA ILE A 17 9.32 8.56 1.98
C ILE A 17 8.01 7.81 2.14
N CYS A 18 7.82 7.25 3.33
CA CYS A 18 6.60 6.54 3.67
C CYS A 18 5.42 7.52 3.74
N THR A 19 4.38 7.25 2.97
CA THR A 19 3.18 8.08 2.90
C THR A 19 2.07 7.62 3.84
N ALA A 20 2.30 6.58 4.65
CA ALA A 20 1.31 6.11 5.60
C ALA A 20 0.99 7.18 6.63
N GLN A 21 -0.28 7.27 7.02
CA GLN A 21 -0.75 8.23 8.01
C GLN A 21 -1.27 7.50 9.24
N GLY A 22 -0.98 8.06 10.41
CA GLY A 22 -1.54 7.54 11.65
C GLY A 22 -3.02 7.85 11.74
N PHE A 23 -3.80 6.88 12.20
CA PHE A 23 -5.25 7.04 12.30
C PHE A 23 -5.65 8.17 13.24
N SER A 24 -4.94 8.32 14.35
CA SER A 24 -5.32 9.29 15.38
C SER A 24 -4.72 10.66 15.15
N THR A 25 -3.63 10.77 14.40
CA THR A 25 -2.90 12.03 14.25
C THR A 25 -3.01 12.61 12.85
N GLY A 26 -3.25 11.80 11.85
CA GLY A 26 -3.22 12.24 10.45
C GLY A 26 -1.83 12.64 9.96
N ILE A 27 -0.80 12.41 10.77
CA ILE A 27 0.57 12.78 10.43
C ILE A 27 1.17 11.71 9.54
N THR A 28 1.76 12.15 8.42
CA THR A 28 2.48 11.25 7.53
C THR A 28 3.71 10.68 8.24
N CYS A 29 3.94 9.38 8.06
CA CYS A 29 5.05 8.69 8.71
C CYS A 29 6.42 9.32 8.38
N GLY A 30 6.67 9.54 7.07
CA GLY A 30 7.89 10.23 6.62
C GLY A 30 9.18 9.44 6.71
N ALA A 31 9.16 8.21 7.22
CA ALA A 31 10.36 7.36 7.25
C ALA A 31 10.78 6.98 5.83
N PRO A 32 12.05 6.59 5.61
CA PRO A 32 12.45 6.15 4.28
C PRO A 32 11.61 4.96 3.81
N ALA A 33 11.06 5.05 2.60
CA ALA A 33 10.24 4.00 2.04
C ALA A 33 11.10 2.88 1.48
N VAL A 34 10.63 1.65 1.61
CA VAL A 34 11.32 0.47 1.07
C VAL A 34 10.53 -0.22 -0.02
N ALA A 35 9.25 0.12 -0.16
CA ALA A 35 8.39 -0.55 -1.13
C ALA A 35 7.23 0.34 -1.53
N VAL A 36 6.67 0.05 -2.70
CA VAL A 36 5.38 0.58 -3.14
C VAL A 36 4.35 -0.53 -2.96
N ALA A 37 3.30 -0.24 -2.22
CA ALA A 37 2.20 -1.18 -2.00
C ALA A 37 0.97 -0.71 -2.76
N GLU A 38 0.28 -1.66 -3.37
CA GLU A 38 -1.00 -1.42 -4.04
C GLU A 38 -2.05 -2.24 -3.32
N VAL A 39 -3.02 -1.56 -2.74
CA VAL A 39 -4.09 -2.19 -1.97
C VAL A 39 -5.41 -1.91 -2.66
N HIS A 40 -6.11 -2.95 -3.08
CA HIS A 40 -7.41 -2.77 -3.72
C HIS A 40 -8.40 -2.20 -2.71
N ALA A 41 -9.09 -1.13 -3.10
CA ALA A 41 -10.11 -0.49 -2.26
C ALA A 41 -11.40 -1.32 -2.36
N ILE A 42 -11.47 -2.39 -1.60
CA ILE A 42 -12.56 -3.36 -1.66
C ILE A 42 -13.88 -2.66 -1.36
N ASP A 43 -14.87 -2.88 -2.23
CA ASP A 43 -16.22 -2.30 -2.17
C ASP A 43 -16.26 -0.79 -2.41
N GLU A 44 -15.11 -0.15 -2.58
CA GLU A 44 -15.02 1.29 -2.80
C GLU A 44 -14.03 1.64 -3.90
N CYS A 45 -13.77 0.72 -4.82
CA CYS A 45 -12.72 0.89 -5.83
C CYS A 45 -13.06 1.91 -6.91
N ASN A 46 -14.23 2.51 -6.85
CA ASN A 46 -14.65 3.58 -7.76
C ASN A 46 -14.43 4.96 -7.17
N GLN A 47 -13.79 5.07 -6.00
CA GLN A 47 -13.53 6.36 -5.36
C GLN A 47 -12.44 7.12 -6.11
N MET A 48 -12.49 8.46 -5.98
CA MET A 48 -11.45 9.31 -6.56
C MET A 48 -10.14 9.14 -5.79
N GLY A 49 -9.04 9.36 -6.48
CA GLY A 49 -7.71 9.27 -5.88
C GLY A 49 -7.08 7.88 -5.93
N LEU A 50 -7.79 6.91 -6.49
CA LEU A 50 -7.27 5.56 -6.65
C LEU A 50 -6.67 5.38 -8.04
N SER A 51 -5.91 4.29 -8.22
CA SER A 51 -5.39 3.94 -9.53
C SER A 51 -6.55 3.58 -10.47
N PRO A 52 -6.30 3.46 -11.79
CA PRO A 52 -7.35 3.03 -12.72
C PRO A 52 -7.95 1.67 -12.36
N ASP A 53 -7.18 0.83 -11.67
CA ASP A 53 -7.65 -0.49 -11.24
C ASP A 53 -8.38 -0.46 -9.90
N GLY A 54 -8.53 0.73 -9.31
CA GLY A 54 -9.22 0.87 -8.04
C GLY A 54 -8.34 0.57 -6.84
N ASP A 55 -7.03 0.75 -6.96
CA ASP A 55 -6.08 0.45 -5.90
C ASP A 55 -5.55 1.72 -5.26
N LEU A 56 -5.39 1.69 -3.94
CA LEU A 56 -4.65 2.70 -3.21
C LEU A 56 -3.17 2.38 -3.34
N VAL A 57 -2.41 3.33 -3.87
CA VAL A 57 -0.97 3.15 -4.08
C VAL A 57 -0.23 3.98 -3.05
N GLU A 58 0.60 3.33 -2.25
CA GLU A 58 1.33 3.97 -1.16
C GLU A 58 2.80 3.55 -1.20
N THR A 59 3.68 4.50 -0.89
CA THR A 59 5.07 4.16 -0.61
C THR A 59 5.20 3.94 0.89
N LEU A 60 5.80 2.83 1.30
CA LEU A 60 5.79 2.42 2.70
C LEU A 60 7.18 2.08 3.20
N CYS A 61 7.47 2.49 4.44
CA CYS A 61 8.64 2.00 5.15
C CYS A 61 8.41 0.55 5.58
N GLN A 62 9.47 -0.08 6.07
CA GLN A 62 9.39 -1.50 6.43
C GLN A 62 8.35 -1.76 7.52
N ALA A 63 8.29 -0.92 8.54
CA ALA A 63 7.34 -1.10 9.63
C ALA A 63 5.89 -0.93 9.17
N CYS A 64 5.61 0.11 8.38
CA CYS A 64 4.26 0.33 7.87
C CYS A 64 3.86 -0.74 6.87
N LEU A 65 4.80 -1.22 6.05
CA LEU A 65 4.53 -2.31 5.13
C LEU A 65 4.13 -3.57 5.89
N ALA A 66 4.85 -3.90 6.97
CA ALA A 66 4.51 -5.07 7.79
C ALA A 66 3.12 -4.93 8.39
N THR A 67 2.76 -3.74 8.87
CA THR A 67 1.45 -3.47 9.44
C THR A 67 0.34 -3.62 8.40
N VAL A 68 0.52 -3.04 7.22
CA VAL A 68 -0.47 -3.14 6.15
C VAL A 68 -0.61 -4.58 5.68
N ARG A 69 0.50 -5.28 5.52
CA ARG A 69 0.47 -6.69 5.10
C ARG A 69 -0.30 -7.53 6.12
N TRP A 70 -0.03 -7.33 7.40
CA TRP A 70 -0.72 -8.07 8.46
C TRP A 70 -2.23 -7.79 8.42
N ALA A 71 -2.60 -6.51 8.27
CA ALA A 71 -4.00 -6.12 8.21
C ALA A 71 -4.70 -6.77 7.01
N MET A 72 -4.04 -6.80 5.84
CA MET A 72 -4.62 -7.38 4.64
C MET A 72 -4.75 -8.89 4.75
N VAL A 73 -3.74 -9.56 5.30
CA VAL A 73 -3.81 -11.02 5.53
C VAL A 73 -4.98 -11.35 6.46
N THR A 74 -5.12 -10.59 7.54
CA THR A 74 -6.20 -10.80 8.51
C THR A 74 -7.56 -10.56 7.87
N TYR A 75 -7.72 -9.48 7.14
CA TYR A 75 -8.97 -9.13 6.48
C TYR A 75 -9.38 -10.20 5.45
N VAL A 76 -8.45 -10.58 4.58
CA VAL A 76 -8.72 -11.56 3.54
C VAL A 76 -9.11 -12.92 4.16
N GLY A 77 -8.38 -13.33 5.20
CA GLY A 77 -8.69 -14.59 5.89
C GLY A 77 -10.07 -14.58 6.52
N HIS A 78 -10.43 -13.45 7.16
CA HIS A 78 -11.73 -13.31 7.78
C HIS A 78 -12.87 -13.36 6.75
N MET A 79 -12.71 -12.63 5.65
CA MET A 79 -13.74 -12.59 4.61
C MET A 79 -13.88 -13.95 3.92
N ARG A 80 -12.77 -14.66 3.73
CA ARG A 80 -12.82 -16.00 3.16
C ARG A 80 -13.60 -16.97 4.07
N GLU A 81 -13.35 -16.88 5.36
CA GLU A 81 -14.03 -17.74 6.33
C GLU A 81 -15.51 -17.46 6.35
N MET A 82 -15.90 -16.18 6.38
CA MET A 82 -17.31 -15.80 6.38
C MET A 82 -18.02 -16.27 5.11
N ALA A 83 -17.40 -16.07 3.95
CA ALA A 83 -17.98 -16.48 2.67
C ALA A 83 -18.11 -18.00 2.61
N SER A 84 -17.14 -18.73 3.14
CA SER A 84 -17.15 -20.18 3.16
C SER A 84 -18.35 -20.71 3.96
N ARG A 85 -18.68 -20.07 5.07
CA ARG A 85 -19.85 -20.44 5.87
C ARG A 85 -21.16 -20.27 5.11
N CYS A 86 -21.19 -19.37 4.15
CA CYS A 86 -22.36 -19.11 3.32
C CYS A 86 -22.29 -19.84 1.98
N GLY A 87 -21.28 -20.66 1.76
CA GLY A 87 -21.11 -21.39 0.51
C GLY A 87 -20.78 -20.49 -0.68
N THR A 88 -20.16 -19.33 -0.43
CA THR A 88 -19.83 -18.37 -1.47
C THR A 88 -18.34 -18.04 -1.46
N HIS A 89 -17.91 -17.22 -2.44
CA HIS A 89 -16.57 -16.70 -2.51
C HIS A 89 -16.61 -15.18 -2.37
N PRO A 90 -15.71 -14.58 -1.57
CA PRO A 90 -15.74 -13.13 -1.40
C PRO A 90 -15.29 -12.42 -2.68
N VAL A 91 -15.99 -11.35 -3.01
CA VAL A 91 -15.64 -10.51 -4.17
C VAL A 91 -15.82 -9.05 -3.79
N CYS A 92 -15.12 -8.18 -4.51
CA CYS A 92 -15.36 -6.74 -4.41
C CYS A 92 -16.74 -6.44 -5.00
N THR A 93 -17.62 -5.82 -4.22
CA THR A 93 -18.98 -5.56 -4.69
C THR A 93 -19.05 -4.53 -5.79
N THR A 94 -18.00 -3.70 -5.94
CA THR A 94 -17.98 -2.66 -6.96
C THR A 94 -17.47 -3.17 -8.31
N CYS A 95 -16.42 -3.99 -8.34
CA CYS A 95 -15.82 -4.44 -9.60
C CYS A 95 -15.85 -5.95 -9.81
N GLY A 96 -16.24 -6.72 -8.81
CA GLY A 96 -16.31 -8.17 -8.92
C GLY A 96 -14.99 -8.90 -8.76
N ARG A 97 -13.90 -8.19 -8.46
CA ARG A 97 -12.59 -8.82 -8.28
C ARG A 97 -12.66 -9.81 -7.11
N PRO A 98 -12.10 -11.03 -7.25
CA PRO A 98 -12.03 -11.95 -6.12
C PRO A 98 -11.22 -11.34 -4.98
N THR A 99 -11.71 -11.45 -3.76
CA THR A 99 -11.05 -10.90 -2.58
C THR A 99 -10.67 -11.98 -1.56
N GLY A 100 -10.76 -13.25 -1.95
CA GLY A 100 -10.41 -14.36 -1.07
C GLY A 100 -8.94 -14.74 -1.08
N TYR A 101 -8.12 -14.05 -1.86
CA TYR A 101 -6.69 -14.32 -1.95
C TYR A 101 -5.92 -13.00 -1.81
N LEU A 102 -4.89 -13.02 -0.99
CA LEU A 102 -4.10 -11.82 -0.74
C LEU A 102 -3.56 -11.21 -2.04
N ARG A 103 -3.04 -12.05 -2.92
CA ARG A 103 -2.43 -11.58 -4.18
C ARG A 103 -3.42 -10.88 -5.12
N SER A 104 -4.72 -11.07 -4.89
CA SER A 104 -5.74 -10.43 -5.72
C SER A 104 -6.01 -8.99 -5.30
N VAL A 105 -5.67 -8.62 -4.07
CA VAL A 105 -6.02 -7.32 -3.50
C VAL A 105 -4.82 -6.59 -2.91
N PHE A 106 -3.63 -7.20 -2.93
CA PHE A 106 -2.45 -6.60 -2.33
C PHE A 106 -1.22 -7.00 -3.14
N ALA A 107 -0.46 -6.00 -3.57
CA ALA A 107 0.77 -6.21 -4.32
C ALA A 107 1.85 -5.29 -3.76
N VAL A 108 3.09 -5.74 -3.78
CA VAL A 108 4.22 -5.00 -3.25
C VAL A 108 5.36 -5.04 -4.27
N ARG A 109 5.94 -3.87 -4.53
CA ARG A 109 7.13 -3.76 -5.37
C ARG A 109 8.23 -3.12 -4.53
N PRO A 110 9.40 -3.75 -4.41
CA PRO A 110 10.47 -3.18 -3.61
C PRO A 110 11.04 -1.92 -4.24
N ILE A 111 11.46 -0.98 -3.39
CA ILE A 111 12.23 0.18 -3.78
C ILE A 111 13.60 0.01 -3.15
N GLY A 112 14.64 0.01 -3.93
CA GLY A 112 15.99 -0.11 -3.43
C GLY A 112 16.94 0.18 -4.56
N PRO A 113 18.24 0.05 -4.34
CA PRO A 113 19.20 0.27 -5.42
C PRO A 113 18.88 -0.58 -6.65
N GLU A 114 18.46 -1.82 -6.46
CA GLU A 114 18.09 -2.69 -7.57
C GLU A 114 16.80 -2.23 -8.23
N GLY A 115 15.81 -1.86 -7.44
CA GLY A 115 14.55 -1.36 -7.96
C GLY A 115 14.72 -0.06 -8.72
N LEU A 116 15.60 0.81 -8.23
CA LEU A 116 15.89 2.09 -8.89
C LEU A 116 16.71 1.89 -10.15
N ALA A 117 17.53 0.85 -10.20
CA ALA A 117 18.35 0.55 -11.35
C ALA A 117 17.58 -0.14 -12.47
N SER A 118 16.43 -0.65 -12.16
CA SER A 118 15.58 -1.28 -13.19
C SER A 118 14.69 -0.25 -13.90
#